data_f1c5b3cc555a0646d57ed96f93fdb473
#
_entry.id   f1c5b3cc555a0646d57ed96f93fdb473
#
_cell.length_a   1.000
_cell.length_b   1.000
_cell.length_c   1.000
_cell.angle_alpha   90.00
_cell.angle_beta   90.00
_cell.angle_gamma   90.00
#
_symmetry.space_group_name_H-M   'P 1'
#
loop_
_entity.id
_entity.type
_entity.pdbx_description
1 polymer ?
#
loop_
_entity_poly.entity_id
_entity_poly.type
_entity_poly.pdbx_seq_one_letter_code
_entity_poly.pdbx_strand_id
1 'polypeptide(L)'
;MSPKNHKVRVGISIGDFNGIGPEIIMKSLKDKTITDFFTPIIFGSGKLFTYQKNIFKLNLNFNYITEASQAQNGKLNMVNLVKDNSNVDLGKPTEESTQMAIDSLEAATEALMKGEIDVLVTAPINKDEMMKMGFKHAGHTGYFEEKFEKKGLMFLVTDGLKVAVSTHHIPISQVAENISKEKIKKQIKALNQTLIEDFSISKPKIA
;
A
#
# COMPACT_ATOMS: atom_id res chain seq x y z
N MET A 1 -11.74 25.30 10.12
CA MET A 1 -12.55 24.29 9.41
C MET A 1 -12.81 23.16 10.37
N SER A 2 -14.07 22.83 10.68
CA SER A 2 -14.41 21.68 11.51
C SER A 2 -13.81 20.42 10.93
N PRO A 3 -13.24 19.50 11.74
CA PRO A 3 -12.80 18.22 11.23
C PRO A 3 -14.03 17.53 10.67
N LYS A 4 -14.09 17.37 9.35
CA LYS A 4 -15.07 16.49 8.72
C LYS A 4 -14.89 15.14 9.39
N ASN A 5 -15.98 14.57 9.85
CA ASN A 5 -16.07 13.21 10.41
C ASN A 5 -15.85 12.19 9.27
N HIS A 6 -14.70 12.35 8.59
CA HIS A 6 -14.31 11.57 7.43
C HIS A 6 -13.48 10.40 7.93
N LYS A 7 -14.06 9.22 7.82
CA LYS A 7 -13.35 7.99 8.13
C LYS A 7 -12.24 7.79 7.09
N VAL A 8 -11.02 7.59 7.57
CA VAL A 8 -9.84 7.40 6.70
C VAL A 8 -10.11 6.29 5.70
N ARG A 9 -9.90 6.56 4.42
CA ARG A 9 -10.01 5.60 3.32
C ARG A 9 -8.65 4.98 3.07
N VAL A 10 -8.55 3.68 3.31
CA VAL A 10 -7.32 2.91 3.15
C VAL A 10 -7.40 2.10 1.87
N GLY A 11 -6.66 2.51 0.84
CA GLY A 11 -6.45 1.71 -0.36
C GLY A 11 -5.52 0.54 -0.08
N ILE A 12 -5.79 -0.61 -0.66
CA ILE A 12 -5.00 -1.83 -0.48
C ILE A 12 -4.74 -2.45 -1.85
N SER A 13 -3.48 -2.45 -2.31
CA SER A 13 -3.09 -3.22 -3.50
C SER A 13 -2.82 -4.66 -3.14
N ILE A 14 -3.27 -5.61 -3.99
CA ILE A 14 -3.31 -7.04 -3.64
C ILE A 14 -1.98 -7.76 -3.80
N GLY A 15 -1.02 -7.17 -4.54
CA GLY A 15 0.23 -7.85 -4.88
C GLY A 15 0.01 -9.06 -5.79
N ASP A 16 0.95 -10.02 -5.75
CA ASP A 16 0.80 -11.28 -6.48
C ASP A 16 -0.35 -12.12 -5.88
N PHE A 17 -1.40 -12.35 -6.68
CA PHE A 17 -2.56 -13.10 -6.18
C PHE A 17 -2.29 -14.61 -6.02
N ASN A 18 -1.24 -15.15 -6.60
CA ASN A 18 -0.78 -16.52 -6.36
C ASN A 18 0.13 -16.63 -5.12
N GLY A 19 0.54 -15.49 -4.56
CA GLY A 19 1.29 -15.39 -3.32
C GLY A 19 0.40 -15.28 -2.08
N ILE A 20 1.01 -14.78 -1.00
CA ILE A 20 0.34 -14.66 0.31
C ILE A 20 -0.49 -13.38 0.47
N GLY A 21 -0.39 -12.44 -0.48
CA GLY A 21 -1.03 -11.12 -0.39
C GLY A 21 -2.54 -11.18 -0.09
N PRO A 22 -3.36 -11.80 -0.93
CA PRO A 22 -4.80 -11.88 -0.70
C PRO A 22 -5.19 -12.60 0.60
N GLU A 23 -4.45 -13.64 0.98
CA GLU A 23 -4.69 -14.34 2.24
C GLU A 23 -4.48 -13.42 3.45
N ILE A 24 -3.36 -12.69 3.47
CA ILE A 24 -3.03 -11.73 4.53
C ILE A 24 -4.09 -10.63 4.58
N ILE A 25 -4.47 -10.06 3.45
CA ILE A 25 -5.51 -9.02 3.38
C ILE A 25 -6.82 -9.53 3.97
N MET A 26 -7.28 -10.70 3.52
CA MET A 26 -8.54 -11.26 4.00
C MET A 26 -8.50 -11.60 5.49
N LYS A 27 -7.40 -12.15 6.00
CA LYS A 27 -7.23 -12.47 7.42
C LYS A 27 -7.17 -11.21 8.27
N SER A 28 -6.51 -10.15 7.81
CA SER A 28 -6.43 -8.86 8.51
C SER A 28 -7.80 -8.18 8.58
N LEU A 29 -8.62 -8.31 7.55
CA LEU A 29 -9.95 -7.70 7.47
C LEU A 29 -11.08 -8.61 8.00
N LYS A 30 -10.73 -9.76 8.60
CA LYS A 30 -11.71 -10.74 9.12
C LYS A 30 -12.53 -10.16 10.28
N ASP A 31 -11.91 -9.34 11.11
CA ASP A 31 -12.59 -8.69 12.21
C ASP A 31 -13.43 -7.53 11.68
N LYS A 32 -14.74 -7.63 11.85
CA LYS A 32 -15.69 -6.62 11.38
C LYS A 32 -15.49 -5.26 12.04
N THR A 33 -14.93 -5.23 13.25
CA THR A 33 -14.66 -3.97 13.98
C THR A 33 -13.63 -3.11 13.28
N ILE A 34 -12.81 -3.68 12.39
CA ILE A 34 -11.80 -2.91 11.64
C ILE A 34 -12.43 -1.82 10.79
N THR A 35 -13.65 -2.05 10.29
CA THR A 35 -14.38 -1.05 9.52
C THR A 35 -14.94 0.09 10.39
N ASP A 36 -14.83 0.00 11.72
CA ASP A 36 -15.17 1.09 12.62
C ASP A 36 -14.05 2.15 12.67
N PHE A 37 -12.81 1.74 12.43
CA PHE A 37 -11.62 2.60 12.44
C PHE A 37 -11.36 3.27 11.10
N PHE A 38 -11.48 2.54 9.99
CA PHE A 38 -11.23 3.06 8.65
C PHE A 38 -12.11 2.39 7.59
N THR A 39 -12.11 2.92 6.38
CA THR A 39 -12.83 2.38 5.23
C THR A 39 -11.83 1.66 4.32
N PRO A 40 -11.76 0.32 4.33
CA PRO A 40 -10.87 -0.42 3.44
C PRO A 40 -11.40 -0.44 2.01
N ILE A 41 -10.49 -0.24 1.04
CA ILE A 41 -10.76 -0.26 -0.39
C ILE A 41 -9.70 -1.13 -1.06
N ILE A 42 -10.05 -2.33 -1.44
CA ILE A 42 -9.15 -3.30 -2.07
C ILE A 42 -9.20 -3.10 -3.58
N PHE A 43 -8.04 -3.02 -4.22
CA PHE A 43 -7.92 -2.95 -5.67
C PHE A 43 -7.53 -4.31 -6.21
N GLY A 44 -8.47 -5.03 -6.84
CA GLY A 44 -8.19 -6.39 -7.29
C GLY A 44 -9.35 -7.05 -8.02
N SER A 45 -9.39 -8.38 -8.03
CA SER A 45 -10.43 -9.17 -8.68
C SER A 45 -11.36 -9.82 -7.67
N GLY A 46 -12.64 -9.46 -7.74
CA GLY A 46 -13.68 -10.05 -6.88
C GLY A 46 -13.82 -11.56 -7.06
N LYS A 47 -13.59 -12.06 -8.29
CA LYS A 47 -13.62 -13.49 -8.59
C LYS A 47 -12.49 -14.23 -7.89
N LEU A 48 -11.26 -13.72 -7.98
CA LEU A 48 -10.09 -14.30 -7.32
C LEU A 48 -10.25 -14.30 -5.80
N PHE A 49 -10.70 -13.20 -5.22
CA PHE A 49 -10.96 -13.10 -3.78
C PHE A 49 -12.08 -14.03 -3.33
N THR A 50 -13.14 -14.19 -4.12
CA THR A 50 -14.21 -15.14 -3.81
C THR A 50 -13.71 -16.58 -3.85
N TYR A 51 -12.88 -16.94 -4.83
CA TYR A 51 -12.27 -18.26 -4.93
C TYR A 51 -11.38 -18.55 -3.71
N GLN A 52 -10.43 -17.64 -3.42
CA GLN A 52 -9.48 -17.82 -2.32
C GLN A 52 -10.16 -17.76 -0.94
N LYS A 53 -11.19 -16.91 -0.78
CA LYS A 53 -12.02 -16.88 0.42
C LYS A 53 -12.61 -18.26 0.76
N ASN A 54 -13.05 -19.00 -0.26
CA ASN A 54 -13.58 -20.36 -0.09
C ASN A 54 -12.47 -21.36 0.30
N ILE A 55 -11.29 -21.27 -0.33
CA ILE A 55 -10.13 -22.10 0.03
C ILE A 55 -9.76 -21.89 1.50
N PHE A 56 -9.66 -20.63 1.94
CA PHE A 56 -9.27 -20.29 3.31
C PHE A 56 -10.42 -20.37 4.32
N LYS A 57 -11.62 -20.76 3.88
CA LYS A 57 -12.84 -20.87 4.72
C LYS A 57 -13.13 -19.61 5.51
N LEU A 58 -12.97 -18.45 4.86
CA LEU A 58 -13.21 -17.13 5.46
C LEU A 58 -14.63 -16.64 5.13
N ASN A 59 -15.32 -16.10 6.13
CA ASN A 59 -16.64 -15.49 5.94
C ASN A 59 -16.51 -13.97 5.80
N LEU A 60 -16.27 -13.51 4.57
CA LEU A 60 -16.11 -12.09 4.22
C LEU A 60 -17.12 -11.72 3.12
N ASN A 61 -17.68 -10.54 3.23
CA ASN A 61 -18.57 -9.98 2.22
C ASN A 61 -17.95 -8.69 1.69
N PHE A 62 -17.76 -8.63 0.37
CA PHE A 62 -17.21 -7.47 -0.31
C PHE A 62 -18.32 -6.66 -0.97
N ASN A 63 -18.21 -5.34 -0.85
CA ASN A 63 -19.01 -4.37 -1.60
C ASN A 63 -18.25 -4.04 -2.89
N TYR A 64 -18.69 -4.62 -4.01
CA TYR A 64 -18.05 -4.40 -5.32
C TYR A 64 -18.40 -3.03 -5.87
N ILE A 65 -17.40 -2.29 -6.26
CA ILE A 65 -17.48 -0.93 -6.81
C ILE A 65 -16.59 -0.82 -8.05
N THR A 66 -16.81 0.18 -8.88
CA THR A 66 -16.00 0.46 -10.08
C THR A 66 -14.91 1.50 -9.82
N GLU A 67 -15.12 2.38 -8.86
CA GLU A 67 -14.21 3.48 -8.51
C GLU A 67 -14.12 3.62 -6.99
N ALA A 68 -12.96 4.04 -6.49
CA ALA A 68 -12.73 4.22 -5.05
C ALA A 68 -13.64 5.28 -4.42
N SER A 69 -14.04 6.29 -5.20
CA SER A 69 -15.00 7.33 -4.82
C SER A 69 -16.35 6.79 -4.33
N GLN A 70 -16.76 5.60 -4.82
CA GLN A 70 -18.02 4.92 -4.47
C GLN A 70 -17.94 4.13 -3.16
N ALA A 71 -16.79 4.14 -2.48
CA ALA A 71 -16.60 3.36 -1.27
C ALA A 71 -17.58 3.75 -0.16
N GLN A 72 -18.14 2.75 0.50
CA GLN A 72 -19.10 2.90 1.59
C GLN A 72 -18.41 2.61 2.93
N ASN A 73 -18.63 3.50 3.90
CA ASN A 73 -18.16 3.29 5.27
C ASN A 73 -18.83 2.04 5.89
N GLY A 74 -18.09 1.34 6.74
CA GLY A 74 -18.58 0.11 7.39
C GLY A 74 -18.60 -1.12 6.48
N LYS A 75 -18.09 -1.02 5.26
CA LYS A 75 -18.00 -2.14 4.30
C LYS A 75 -16.57 -2.41 3.87
N LEU A 76 -16.29 -3.66 3.53
CA LEU A 76 -15.09 -4.05 2.81
C LEU A 76 -15.33 -3.75 1.32
N ASN A 77 -14.81 -2.62 0.83
CA ASN A 77 -15.00 -2.22 -0.55
C ASN A 77 -13.93 -2.87 -1.43
N MET A 78 -14.32 -3.22 -2.67
CA MET A 78 -13.42 -3.76 -3.66
C MET A 78 -13.65 -3.11 -5.02
N VAL A 79 -12.66 -2.39 -5.51
CA VAL A 79 -12.59 -1.93 -6.89
C VAL A 79 -12.24 -3.14 -7.75
N ASN A 80 -13.17 -3.56 -8.59
CA ASN A 80 -13.01 -4.76 -9.42
C ASN A 80 -12.30 -4.41 -10.72
N LEU A 81 -11.00 -4.72 -10.81
CA LEU A 81 -10.14 -4.35 -11.93
C LEU A 81 -10.28 -5.27 -13.15
N VAL A 82 -10.70 -6.52 -12.94
CA VAL A 82 -10.74 -7.53 -14.01
C VAL A 82 -12.05 -8.28 -14.02
N LYS A 83 -12.54 -8.51 -15.22
CA LYS A 83 -13.76 -9.32 -15.52
C LYS A 83 -13.45 -10.78 -15.84
N ASP A 84 -12.17 -11.18 -15.90
CA ASP A 84 -11.75 -12.42 -16.57
C ASP A 84 -11.35 -13.61 -15.69
N ASN A 85 -11.09 -14.73 -16.41
CA ASN A 85 -10.98 -16.09 -15.93
C ASN A 85 -9.55 -16.47 -15.49
N SER A 86 -8.83 -15.61 -14.81
CA SER A 86 -7.51 -15.97 -14.27
C SER A 86 -7.61 -17.19 -13.36
N ASN A 87 -6.78 -18.19 -13.59
CA ASN A 87 -6.66 -19.35 -12.72
C ASN A 87 -5.73 -19.06 -11.56
N VAL A 88 -6.13 -19.46 -10.37
CA VAL A 88 -5.27 -19.36 -9.17
C VAL A 88 -4.40 -20.61 -9.09
N ASP A 89 -3.08 -20.44 -9.13
CA ASP A 89 -2.08 -21.48 -8.90
C ASP A 89 -1.18 -21.06 -7.72
N LEU A 90 -1.64 -21.34 -6.52
CA LEU A 90 -0.99 -20.84 -5.30
C LEU A 90 0.47 -21.29 -5.21
N GLY A 91 1.34 -20.35 -4.91
CA GLY A 91 2.79 -20.56 -4.77
C GLY A 91 3.56 -20.51 -6.09
N LYS A 92 2.90 -20.30 -7.23
CA LYS A 92 3.55 -20.17 -8.52
C LYS A 92 3.22 -18.84 -9.17
N PRO A 93 4.21 -17.97 -9.35
CA PRO A 93 3.99 -16.72 -10.09
C PRO A 93 3.64 -17.03 -11.55
N THR A 94 2.68 -16.30 -12.09
CA THR A 94 2.28 -16.35 -13.51
C THR A 94 2.30 -14.94 -14.11
N GLU A 95 2.29 -14.85 -15.44
CA GLU A 95 2.20 -13.53 -16.10
C GLU A 95 0.91 -12.80 -15.68
N GLU A 96 -0.22 -13.53 -15.58
CA GLU A 96 -1.50 -12.94 -15.17
C GLU A 96 -1.45 -12.45 -13.71
N SER A 97 -0.82 -13.21 -12.81
CA SER A 97 -0.72 -12.81 -11.40
C SER A 97 0.19 -11.60 -11.24
N THR A 98 1.25 -11.52 -12.04
CA THR A 98 2.18 -10.40 -12.08
C THR A 98 1.54 -9.15 -12.68
N GLN A 99 0.82 -9.29 -13.81
CA GLN A 99 0.09 -8.17 -14.42
C GLN A 99 -0.96 -7.61 -13.48
N MET A 100 -1.73 -8.47 -12.82
CA MET A 100 -2.71 -8.04 -11.82
C MET A 100 -2.06 -7.30 -10.65
N ALA A 101 -0.87 -7.69 -10.21
CA ALA A 101 -0.14 -6.98 -9.17
C ALA A 101 0.24 -5.56 -9.63
N ILE A 102 0.65 -5.40 -10.88
CA ILE A 102 0.95 -4.10 -11.48
C ILE A 102 -0.33 -3.26 -11.59
N ASP A 103 -1.38 -3.80 -12.20
CA ASP A 103 -2.66 -3.11 -12.39
C ASP A 103 -3.26 -2.65 -11.06
N SER A 104 -3.18 -3.51 -10.04
CA SER A 104 -3.64 -3.22 -8.69
C SER A 104 -2.87 -2.06 -8.05
N LEU A 105 -1.54 -2.05 -8.19
CA LEU A 105 -0.69 -0.99 -7.67
C LEU A 105 -0.96 0.33 -8.39
N GLU A 106 -1.08 0.30 -9.71
CA GLU A 106 -1.35 1.49 -10.52
C GLU A 106 -2.71 2.09 -10.21
N ALA A 107 -3.77 1.29 -10.20
CA ALA A 107 -5.12 1.76 -9.88
C ALA A 107 -5.21 2.36 -8.47
N ALA A 108 -4.58 1.72 -7.48
CA ALA A 108 -4.54 2.22 -6.11
C ALA A 108 -3.75 3.54 -6.01
N THR A 109 -2.64 3.66 -6.77
CA THR A 109 -1.83 4.88 -6.81
C THR A 109 -2.59 6.03 -7.47
N GLU A 110 -3.31 5.77 -8.56
CA GLU A 110 -4.16 6.77 -9.20
C GLU A 110 -5.27 7.26 -8.27
N ALA A 111 -5.92 6.36 -7.54
CA ALA A 111 -6.93 6.72 -6.56
C ALA A 111 -6.35 7.60 -5.44
N LEU A 112 -5.11 7.34 -5.00
CA LEU A 112 -4.40 8.17 -4.04
C LEU A 112 -4.10 9.56 -4.61
N MET A 113 -3.62 9.64 -5.85
CA MET A 113 -3.34 10.92 -6.52
C MET A 113 -4.60 11.77 -6.74
N LYS A 114 -5.74 11.12 -6.98
CA LYS A 114 -7.06 11.79 -7.10
C LYS A 114 -7.68 12.18 -5.76
N GLY A 115 -7.08 11.75 -4.62
CA GLY A 115 -7.65 11.99 -3.29
C GLY A 115 -8.91 11.14 -2.99
N GLU A 116 -9.11 10.06 -3.71
CA GLU A 116 -10.20 9.10 -3.47
C GLU A 116 -9.89 8.15 -2.32
N ILE A 117 -8.62 7.96 -2.00
CA ILE A 117 -8.10 7.31 -0.80
C ILE A 117 -7.11 8.23 -0.10
N ASP A 118 -6.96 8.07 1.21
CA ASP A 118 -6.09 8.91 2.04
C ASP A 118 -4.71 8.29 2.23
N VAL A 119 -4.63 6.96 2.19
CA VAL A 119 -3.40 6.19 2.41
C VAL A 119 -3.44 4.90 1.60
N LEU A 120 -2.28 4.43 1.17
CA LEU A 120 -2.12 3.18 0.41
C LEU A 120 -1.28 2.18 1.20
N VAL A 121 -1.81 0.98 1.37
CA VAL A 121 -1.13 -0.20 1.91
C VAL A 121 -0.87 -1.16 0.75
N THR A 122 0.36 -1.64 0.62
CA THR A 122 0.75 -2.57 -0.46
C THR A 122 0.98 -3.97 0.07
N ALA A 123 0.39 -4.97 -0.59
CA ALA A 123 0.69 -6.38 -0.33
C ALA A 123 2.00 -6.81 -1.02
N PRO A 124 2.58 -7.97 -0.62
CA PRO A 124 3.82 -8.47 -1.21
C PRO A 124 3.71 -8.72 -2.72
N ILE A 125 4.78 -8.38 -3.43
CA ILE A 125 4.95 -8.58 -4.88
C ILE A 125 6.12 -9.50 -5.17
N ASN A 126 6.09 -10.17 -6.32
CA ASN A 126 7.26 -10.85 -6.88
C ASN A 126 8.06 -9.86 -7.74
N LYS A 127 9.15 -9.33 -7.18
CA LYS A 127 9.94 -8.27 -7.85
C LYS A 127 10.58 -8.76 -9.14
N ASP A 128 11.07 -9.99 -9.15
CA ASP A 128 11.77 -10.55 -10.31
C ASP A 128 10.82 -10.73 -11.49
N GLU A 129 9.61 -11.24 -11.25
CA GLU A 129 8.60 -11.39 -12.29
C GLU A 129 8.09 -10.03 -12.80
N MET A 130 7.87 -9.07 -11.90
CA MET A 130 7.49 -7.71 -12.32
C MET A 130 8.57 -7.06 -13.21
N MET A 131 9.86 -7.23 -12.88
CA MET A 131 10.97 -6.72 -13.70
C MET A 131 11.04 -7.40 -15.06
N LYS A 132 10.81 -8.71 -15.15
CA LYS A 132 10.72 -9.45 -16.43
C LYS A 132 9.60 -8.93 -17.32
N MET A 133 8.49 -8.47 -16.74
CA MET A 133 7.37 -7.87 -17.45
C MET A 133 7.56 -6.36 -17.75
N GLY A 134 8.76 -5.82 -17.51
CA GLY A 134 9.09 -4.44 -17.84
C GLY A 134 8.80 -3.41 -16.75
N PHE A 135 8.43 -3.84 -15.54
CA PHE A 135 8.31 -2.93 -14.41
C PHE A 135 9.69 -2.38 -14.04
N LYS A 136 9.89 -1.08 -14.21
CA LYS A 136 11.22 -0.44 -14.17
C LYS A 136 11.79 -0.26 -12.75
N HIS A 137 11.02 -0.55 -11.70
CA HIS A 137 11.39 -0.24 -10.33
C HIS A 137 11.73 -1.52 -9.55
N ALA A 138 12.75 -1.45 -8.71
CA ALA A 138 13.15 -2.55 -7.82
C ALA A 138 12.13 -2.84 -6.69
N GLY A 139 11.02 -2.09 -6.63
CA GLY A 139 9.97 -2.23 -5.64
C GLY A 139 9.09 -0.99 -5.53
N HIS A 140 8.17 -1.01 -4.56
CA HIS A 140 7.17 0.05 -4.37
C HIS A 140 7.77 1.45 -4.17
N THR A 141 8.87 1.56 -3.38
CA THR A 141 9.48 2.87 -3.05
C THR A 141 9.92 3.62 -4.30
N GLY A 142 10.69 2.97 -5.18
CA GLY A 142 11.14 3.59 -6.43
C GLY A 142 9.98 3.96 -7.36
N TYR A 143 8.96 3.11 -7.42
CA TYR A 143 7.74 3.38 -8.16
C TYR A 143 7.03 4.64 -7.64
N PHE A 144 6.83 4.76 -6.33
CA PHE A 144 6.19 5.93 -5.75
C PHE A 144 7.02 7.20 -5.89
N GLU A 145 8.35 7.12 -5.74
CA GLU A 145 9.23 8.27 -5.94
C GLU A 145 9.08 8.86 -7.35
N GLU A 146 8.98 8.01 -8.36
CA GLU A 146 8.74 8.45 -9.75
C GLU A 146 7.33 9.01 -9.92
N LYS A 147 6.29 8.27 -9.48
CA LYS A 147 4.89 8.69 -9.66
C LYS A 147 4.55 10.00 -8.96
N PHE A 148 5.12 10.25 -7.79
CA PHE A 148 4.89 11.47 -7.03
C PHE A 148 5.94 12.57 -7.26
N GLU A 149 6.98 12.29 -8.05
CA GLU A 149 8.11 13.19 -8.31
C GLU A 149 8.75 13.70 -6.99
N LYS A 150 8.78 12.84 -5.96
CA LYS A 150 9.27 13.18 -4.62
C LYS A 150 10.13 12.05 -4.07
N LYS A 151 11.14 12.42 -3.29
CA LYS A 151 11.93 11.44 -2.54
C LYS A 151 11.17 10.94 -1.32
N GLY A 152 11.08 9.62 -1.22
CA GLY A 152 10.50 8.95 -0.06
C GLY A 152 11.37 9.08 1.18
N LEU A 153 10.74 9.15 2.35
CA LEU A 153 11.41 9.05 3.64
C LEU A 153 10.98 7.73 4.29
N MET A 154 11.95 6.82 4.46
CA MET A 154 11.66 5.52 5.08
C MET A 154 11.54 5.67 6.58
N PHE A 155 10.41 5.21 7.13
CA PHE A 155 10.13 5.16 8.55
C PHE A 155 10.01 3.71 9.05
N LEU A 156 10.63 3.46 10.20
CA LEU A 156 10.36 2.30 11.05
C LEU A 156 9.61 2.80 12.27
N VAL A 157 8.39 2.35 12.46
CA VAL A 157 7.45 2.92 13.43
C VAL A 157 6.97 1.88 14.43
N THR A 158 7.03 2.23 15.70
CA THR A 158 6.36 1.55 16.82
C THR A 158 5.74 2.60 17.72
N ASP A 159 4.91 2.22 18.69
CA ASP A 159 4.18 3.14 19.56
C ASP A 159 5.10 4.13 20.28
N GLY A 160 6.25 3.70 20.79
CA GLY A 160 7.19 4.53 21.53
C GLY A 160 8.34 5.12 20.72
N LEU A 161 8.56 4.69 19.48
CA LEU A 161 9.74 5.06 18.71
C LEU A 161 9.42 5.18 17.22
N LYS A 162 9.93 6.22 16.59
CA LYS A 162 9.86 6.44 15.14
C LYS A 162 11.26 6.73 14.61
N VAL A 163 11.77 5.87 13.74
CA VAL A 163 13.11 5.97 13.18
C VAL A 163 13.02 6.28 11.69
N ALA A 164 13.57 7.42 11.28
CA ALA A 164 13.75 7.75 9.89
C ALA A 164 15.16 7.35 9.42
N VAL A 165 15.24 6.64 8.30
CA VAL A 165 16.51 6.10 7.79
C VAL A 165 17.09 7.06 6.75
N SER A 166 18.33 7.53 6.97
CA SER A 166 18.98 8.48 6.07
C SER A 166 19.54 7.83 4.81
N THR A 167 20.02 6.60 4.93
CA THR A 167 20.51 5.80 3.79
C THR A 167 19.94 4.40 3.86
N HIS A 168 19.57 3.84 2.71
CA HIS A 168 19.08 2.48 2.59
C HIS A 168 19.49 1.87 1.25
N HIS A 169 19.59 0.55 1.18
CA HIS A 169 19.94 -0.21 -0.03
C HIS A 169 21.27 0.19 -0.69
N ILE A 170 22.25 0.64 0.09
CA ILE A 170 23.61 0.91 -0.35
C ILE A 170 24.60 0.10 0.48
N PRO A 171 25.78 -0.25 -0.08
CA PRO A 171 26.87 -0.86 0.68
C PRO A 171 27.31 0.04 1.85
N ILE A 172 27.69 -0.56 2.97
CA ILE A 172 28.12 0.20 4.15
C ILE A 172 29.30 1.12 3.87
N SER A 173 30.20 0.72 2.97
CA SER A 173 31.34 1.53 2.52
C SER A 173 30.95 2.85 1.86
N GLN A 174 29.72 2.94 1.32
CA GLN A 174 29.21 4.13 0.62
C GLN A 174 28.38 5.05 1.54
N VAL A 175 28.14 4.65 2.78
CA VAL A 175 27.28 5.43 3.68
C VAL A 175 27.84 6.84 3.93
N ALA A 176 29.13 6.95 4.21
CA ALA A 176 29.77 8.24 4.50
C ALA A 176 29.62 9.24 3.34
N GLU A 177 29.80 8.78 2.11
CA GLU A 177 29.70 9.60 0.89
C GLU A 177 28.24 10.03 0.60
N ASN A 178 27.29 9.25 1.08
CA ASN A 178 25.85 9.50 0.90
C ASN A 178 25.22 10.31 2.03
N ILE A 179 26.00 10.80 2.99
CA ILE A 179 25.56 11.70 4.07
C ILE A 179 26.15 13.08 3.85
N SER A 180 25.27 14.09 3.72
CA SER A 180 25.68 15.50 3.68
C SER A 180 24.80 16.34 4.59
N LYS A 181 25.32 17.49 5.00
CA LYS A 181 24.58 18.44 5.84
C LYS A 181 23.25 18.86 5.21
N GLU A 182 23.25 19.06 3.89
CA GLU A 182 22.08 19.47 3.13
C GLU A 182 21.03 18.35 3.08
N LYS A 183 21.47 17.11 2.88
CA LYS A 183 20.59 15.94 2.90
C LYS A 183 19.95 15.76 4.27
N ILE A 184 20.73 15.78 5.33
CA ILE A 184 20.22 15.66 6.72
C ILE A 184 19.24 16.77 7.04
N LYS A 185 19.53 18.03 6.68
CA LYS A 185 18.59 19.14 6.89
C LYS A 185 17.26 18.93 6.16
N LYS A 186 17.29 18.46 4.90
CA LYS A 186 16.06 18.15 4.14
C LYS A 186 15.26 17.04 4.81
N GLN A 187 15.94 15.98 5.23
CA GLN A 187 15.29 14.86 5.91
C GLN A 187 14.68 15.25 7.25
N ILE A 188 15.40 16.04 8.08
CA ILE A 188 14.86 16.56 9.36
C ILE A 188 13.61 17.41 9.12
N LYS A 189 13.60 18.26 8.10
CA LYS A 189 12.41 19.06 7.77
C LYS A 189 11.23 18.19 7.38
N ALA A 190 11.44 17.21 6.47
CA ALA A 190 10.40 16.27 6.06
C ALA A 190 9.91 15.44 7.26
N LEU A 191 10.84 14.91 8.09
CA LEU A 191 10.53 14.19 9.32
C LEU A 191 9.67 15.02 10.27
N ASN A 192 10.06 16.25 10.54
CA ASN A 192 9.31 17.15 11.44
C ASN A 192 7.90 17.40 10.90
N GLN A 193 7.76 17.65 9.60
CA GLN A 193 6.45 17.87 8.96
C GLN A 193 5.57 16.62 9.08
N THR A 194 6.08 15.45 8.72
CA THR A 194 5.36 14.17 8.85
C THR A 194 4.94 13.89 10.30
N LEU A 195 5.81 14.13 11.28
CA LEU A 195 5.46 13.92 12.68
C LEU A 195 4.30 14.83 13.14
N ILE A 196 4.22 16.04 12.60
CA ILE A 196 3.14 16.99 12.93
C ILE A 196 1.85 16.63 12.17
N GLU A 197 1.94 16.45 10.85
CA GLU A 197 0.78 16.32 9.98
C GLU A 197 0.18 14.91 10.02
N ASP A 198 1.03 13.86 9.89
CA ASP A 198 0.57 12.49 9.77
C ASP A 198 0.45 11.79 11.12
N PHE A 199 1.34 12.11 12.08
CA PHE A 199 1.32 11.51 13.41
C PHE A 199 0.67 12.40 14.49
N SER A 200 0.22 13.60 14.14
CA SER A 200 -0.44 14.56 15.05
C SER A 200 0.39 14.90 16.30
N ILE A 201 1.71 14.90 16.19
CA ILE A 201 2.62 15.26 17.28
C ILE A 201 2.92 16.74 17.22
N SER A 202 2.28 17.54 18.05
CA SER A 202 2.37 19.01 18.00
C SER A 202 3.77 19.59 18.24
N LYS A 203 4.61 18.89 19.01
CA LYS A 203 5.99 19.30 19.34
C LYS A 203 6.93 18.10 19.25
N PRO A 204 7.29 17.64 18.03
CA PRO A 204 8.15 16.48 17.88
C PRO A 204 9.56 16.77 18.42
N LYS A 205 10.12 15.80 19.14
CA LYS A 205 11.52 15.80 19.55
C LYS A 205 12.29 14.89 18.59
N ILE A 206 13.26 15.46 17.90
CA ILE A 206 14.09 14.76 16.92
C ILE A 206 15.53 14.77 17.47
N ALA A 207 16.16 13.59 17.55
CA ALA A 207 17.53 13.39 18.01
C ALA A 207 18.40 12.82 16.89
#